data_8390a2776974e2a84e1163bd1c503d90
#
_entry.id   8390a2776974e2a84e1163bd1c503d90
#
_cell.length_a   1.000
_cell.length_b   1.000
_cell.length_c   1.000
_cell.angle_alpha   90.00
_cell.angle_beta   90.00
_cell.angle_gamma   90.00
#
_symmetry.space_group_name_H-M   'P 1'
#
loop_
_entity.id
_entity.type
_entity.pdbx_description
1 polymer ?
#
loop_
_entity_poly.entity_id
_entity_poly.type
_entity_poly.pdbx_seq_one_letter_code
_entity_poly.pdbx_strand_id
1 'polypeptide(L)'
;TVPSITLSDRDSITAARSSLNGSLASIIYGVSSLNTNTGSHTQALIQDVQAISSQLNKIGDTLAGAADQSEDDNNLFEDVSDSDTDGDTEGKVFNCINLGEVNADINAGGITGAMARENDLDPEDDTKTSGSSSLNVTYKTRIVVRDCINKGAVNVKKKGGGGIVGSMDMGSVLQSYNFGNLESDDADYVGGIAGQSKSIIRRSAAKCRLSGDNYVGGIAGSGFTITGSRSFVLADGDEYVGAIAGGLESSNSITNLNSALQDSESEQSGNYFVSETLGGIDGVSYAGQAEPLSFQEFCDLTAQEGMPDEFRNVTLNFVANQVTVKAVTVEYGAAFDMANAPELPVKGGYTAEWSDFDHDHVVFDQTIEAVYTPLDSVVQSGDTRNGLPILLAEGAFGTAEVTLTPSSESPGAVGTLLECWEITLPEDRSDSHVLHYLAPSDNTVVYLRDADGSWRKVDTTEDGSYLVFTAMTDETTLAAVEKPGIPLPILIGGAVAAVLLVILSILGHKHRKKRLTKKA
;
A
#
# COMPACT_ATOMS: atom_id res chain seq x y z
N THR A 1 -23.35 -21.72 50.16
CA THR A 1 -23.36 -22.86 49.23
C THR A 1 -24.05 -22.44 47.96
N VAL A 2 -23.31 -22.24 46.91
CA VAL A 2 -23.83 -22.02 45.54
C VAL A 2 -24.40 -23.39 45.10
N PRO A 3 -25.63 -23.49 44.64
CA PRO A 3 -26.18 -24.76 44.15
C PRO A 3 -25.35 -25.24 42.95
N SER A 4 -24.93 -26.48 42.99
CA SER A 4 -24.24 -27.13 41.83
C SER A 4 -25.24 -27.20 40.67
N ILE A 5 -24.90 -26.62 39.55
CA ILE A 5 -25.65 -26.71 38.30
C ILE A 5 -25.27 -28.06 37.65
N THR A 6 -26.28 -28.91 37.47
CA THR A 6 -26.06 -30.22 36.83
C THR A 6 -26.08 -30.12 35.29
N LEU A 7 -25.51 -31.09 34.57
CA LEU A 7 -25.58 -31.20 33.11
C LEU A 7 -27.03 -31.03 32.59
N SER A 8 -28.02 -31.63 33.28
CA SER A 8 -29.45 -31.47 32.97
C SER A 8 -29.95 -30.01 33.11
N ASP A 9 -29.38 -29.27 34.03
CA ASP A 9 -29.74 -27.83 34.21
C ASP A 9 -29.11 -26.99 33.09
N ARG A 10 -27.94 -27.33 32.62
CA ARG A 10 -27.25 -26.70 31.49
C ARG A 10 -28.05 -26.92 30.19
N ASP A 11 -28.44 -28.14 29.89
CA ASP A 11 -29.28 -28.45 28.73
C ASP A 11 -30.62 -27.72 28.79
N SER A 12 -31.22 -27.60 29.99
CA SER A 12 -32.42 -26.84 30.20
C SER A 12 -32.21 -25.33 29.98
N ILE A 13 -31.08 -24.78 30.40
CA ILE A 13 -30.71 -23.37 30.17
C ILE A 13 -30.46 -23.15 28.68
N THR A 14 -29.73 -24.04 28.00
CA THR A 14 -29.44 -23.95 26.56
C THR A 14 -30.73 -24.09 25.73
N ALA A 15 -31.62 -25.04 26.07
CA ALA A 15 -32.90 -25.18 25.42
C ALA A 15 -33.81 -23.94 25.64
N ALA A 16 -33.80 -23.39 26.86
CA ALA A 16 -34.56 -22.16 27.18
C ALA A 16 -34.00 -20.95 26.40
N ARG A 17 -32.67 -20.81 26.29
CA ARG A 17 -32.00 -19.80 25.46
C ARG A 17 -32.39 -19.93 24.00
N SER A 18 -32.34 -21.13 23.43
CA SER A 18 -32.72 -21.38 22.04
C SER A 18 -34.19 -21.06 21.79
N SER A 19 -35.06 -21.46 22.68
CA SER A 19 -36.50 -21.12 22.62
C SER A 19 -36.76 -19.61 22.72
N LEU A 20 -36.03 -18.92 23.59
CA LEU A 20 -36.13 -17.47 23.77
C LEU A 20 -35.60 -16.73 22.53
N ASN A 21 -34.48 -17.15 21.98
CA ASN A 21 -33.94 -16.58 20.74
C ASN A 21 -34.89 -16.82 19.54
N GLY A 22 -35.49 -18.00 19.44
CA GLY A 22 -36.54 -18.28 18.44
C GLY A 22 -37.76 -17.36 18.58
N SER A 23 -38.20 -17.14 19.81
CA SER A 23 -39.31 -16.24 20.09
C SER A 23 -39.00 -14.78 19.77
N LEU A 24 -37.79 -14.31 20.12
CA LEU A 24 -37.28 -12.98 19.78
C LEU A 24 -37.14 -12.79 18.27
N ALA A 25 -36.61 -13.76 17.54
CA ALA A 25 -36.52 -13.72 16.08
C ALA A 25 -37.93 -13.60 15.45
N SER A 26 -38.92 -14.30 16.01
CA SER A 26 -40.31 -14.22 15.56
C SER A 26 -40.92 -12.83 15.84
N ILE A 27 -40.61 -12.21 16.97
CA ILE A 27 -41.04 -10.84 17.31
C ILE A 27 -40.36 -9.84 16.35
N ILE A 28 -39.07 -9.95 16.11
CA ILE A 28 -38.33 -9.09 15.16
C ILE A 28 -38.93 -9.20 13.76
N TYR A 29 -39.24 -10.42 13.31
CA TYR A 29 -39.88 -10.64 12.02
C TYR A 29 -41.30 -10.03 11.97
N GLY A 30 -42.08 -10.19 13.03
CA GLY A 30 -43.42 -9.60 13.17
C GLY A 30 -43.39 -8.07 13.15
N VAL A 31 -42.44 -7.45 13.88
CA VAL A 31 -42.23 -6.00 13.91
C VAL A 31 -41.72 -5.48 12.57
N SER A 32 -40.83 -6.21 11.90
CA SER A 32 -40.38 -5.86 10.55
C SER A 32 -41.47 -5.94 9.51
N SER A 33 -42.41 -6.90 9.65
CA SER A 33 -43.57 -7.04 8.79
C SER A 33 -44.59 -5.89 8.99
N LEU A 34 -44.70 -5.37 10.20
CA LEU A 34 -45.53 -4.19 10.52
C LEU A 34 -44.91 -2.87 9.98
N ASN A 35 -43.59 -2.85 9.71
CA ASN A 35 -42.85 -1.64 9.30
C ASN A 35 -43.16 -1.18 7.88
N THR A 36 -43.79 -1.98 7.05
CA THR A 36 -44.21 -1.53 5.71
C THR A 36 -45.26 -0.42 5.75
N ASN A 37 -45.81 -0.11 6.91
CA ASN A 37 -46.90 0.88 7.05
C ASN A 37 -46.73 1.98 8.11
N THR A 38 -45.67 2.02 8.91
CA THR A 38 -45.50 3.03 9.97
C THR A 38 -44.06 3.46 10.20
N GLY A 39 -43.76 4.72 9.93
CA GLY A 39 -42.47 5.38 9.95
C GLY A 39 -41.58 5.27 11.22
N SER A 40 -40.70 6.18 11.41
CA SER A 40 -39.49 6.25 12.28
C SER A 40 -39.53 5.64 13.70
N HIS A 41 -40.71 5.48 14.31
CA HIS A 41 -40.87 4.86 15.65
C HIS A 41 -40.60 3.35 15.66
N THR A 42 -40.85 2.68 14.54
CA THR A 42 -40.67 1.22 14.42
C THR A 42 -39.21 0.84 14.33
N GLN A 43 -38.37 1.71 13.77
CA GLN A 43 -36.92 1.48 13.64
C GLN A 43 -36.21 1.56 15.01
N ALA A 44 -36.63 2.49 15.88
CA ALA A 44 -36.17 2.55 17.25
C ALA A 44 -36.56 1.29 18.05
N LEU A 45 -37.80 0.79 17.88
CA LEU A 45 -38.22 -0.44 18.52
C LEU A 45 -37.44 -1.68 18.04
N ILE A 46 -37.11 -1.76 16.75
CA ILE A 46 -36.28 -2.84 16.22
C ILE A 46 -34.87 -2.78 16.83
N GLN A 47 -34.27 -1.60 16.93
CA GLN A 47 -32.99 -1.40 17.58
C GLN A 47 -32.98 -1.79 19.05
N ASP A 48 -34.06 -1.42 19.78
CA ASP A 48 -34.23 -1.80 21.19
C ASP A 48 -34.36 -3.32 21.36
N VAL A 49 -35.12 -3.99 20.48
CA VAL A 49 -35.25 -5.46 20.49
C VAL A 49 -33.96 -6.15 20.12
N GLN A 50 -33.19 -5.60 19.19
CA GLN A 50 -31.82 -6.10 18.85
C GLN A 50 -30.87 -5.91 20.03
N ALA A 51 -30.92 -4.76 20.70
CA ALA A 51 -30.12 -4.49 21.90
C ALA A 51 -30.48 -5.46 23.04
N ILE A 52 -31.74 -5.73 23.27
CA ILE A 52 -32.25 -6.72 24.25
C ILE A 52 -31.77 -8.13 23.88
N SER A 53 -31.82 -8.50 22.61
CA SER A 53 -31.29 -9.81 22.13
C SER A 53 -29.79 -9.94 22.38
N SER A 54 -29.01 -8.89 22.09
CA SER A 54 -27.60 -8.84 22.38
C SER A 54 -27.29 -8.95 23.89
N GLN A 55 -28.05 -8.28 24.72
CA GLN A 55 -27.92 -8.36 26.18
C GLN A 55 -28.28 -9.76 26.72
N LEU A 56 -29.31 -10.38 26.18
CA LEU A 56 -29.71 -11.75 26.55
C LEU A 56 -28.66 -12.78 26.14
N ASN A 57 -28.01 -12.59 24.97
CA ASN A 57 -26.88 -13.41 24.59
C ASN A 57 -25.71 -13.24 25.58
N LYS A 58 -25.36 -12.00 25.96
CA LYS A 58 -24.34 -11.74 26.99
C LYS A 58 -24.70 -12.36 28.34
N ILE A 59 -25.96 -12.33 28.76
CA ILE A 59 -26.41 -13.00 29.98
C ILE A 59 -26.28 -14.50 29.86
N GLY A 60 -26.63 -15.07 28.69
CA GLY A 60 -26.45 -16.50 28.40
C GLY A 60 -24.97 -16.90 28.47
N ASP A 61 -24.09 -16.11 27.85
CA ASP A 61 -22.65 -16.33 27.89
C ASP A 61 -22.07 -16.19 29.32
N THR A 62 -22.56 -15.20 30.09
CA THR A 62 -22.19 -15.02 31.50
C THR A 62 -22.70 -16.17 32.37
N LEU A 63 -23.91 -16.67 32.13
CA LEU A 63 -24.47 -17.82 32.85
C LEU A 63 -23.75 -19.11 32.47
N ALA A 64 -23.39 -19.31 31.21
CA ALA A 64 -22.57 -20.43 30.77
C ALA A 64 -21.18 -20.35 31.42
N GLY A 65 -20.52 -19.18 31.40
CA GLY A 65 -19.24 -18.95 32.06
C GLY A 65 -19.32 -19.09 33.60
N ALA A 66 -20.45 -18.70 34.23
CA ALA A 66 -20.65 -18.92 35.66
C ALA A 66 -20.94 -20.40 36.02
N ALA A 67 -21.59 -21.14 35.12
CA ALA A 67 -21.73 -22.58 35.25
C ALA A 67 -20.37 -23.28 35.12
N ASP A 68 -19.51 -22.84 34.20
CA ASP A 68 -18.15 -23.33 34.03
C ASP A 68 -17.27 -23.01 35.27
N GLN A 69 -17.48 -21.85 35.94
CA GLN A 69 -16.75 -21.46 37.17
C GLN A 69 -17.25 -22.20 38.43
N SER A 70 -18.47 -22.72 38.43
CA SER A 70 -19.02 -23.41 39.60
C SER A 70 -18.65 -24.90 39.70
N GLU A 71 -18.02 -25.46 38.68
CA GLU A 71 -17.53 -26.84 38.62
C GLU A 71 -16.04 -26.97 38.94
N ASP A 72 -15.57 -26.28 39.99
CA ASP A 72 -14.18 -26.23 40.42
C ASP A 72 -13.54 -27.61 40.81
N ASP A 73 -14.28 -28.69 40.72
CA ASP A 73 -13.80 -30.05 41.09
C ASP A 73 -13.73 -31.05 39.96
N ASN A 74 -14.14 -30.70 38.74
CA ASN A 74 -14.05 -31.64 37.60
C ASN A 74 -13.56 -30.89 36.35
N ASN A 75 -12.33 -31.13 35.94
CA ASN A 75 -11.76 -30.72 34.66
C ASN A 75 -12.57 -31.26 33.49
N LEU A 76 -13.62 -30.56 33.10
CA LEU A 76 -14.48 -30.93 32.00
C LEU A 76 -13.75 -30.87 30.66
N PHE A 77 -12.77 -30.01 30.52
CA PHE A 77 -12.00 -29.84 29.30
C PHE A 77 -10.51 -30.01 29.57
N GLU A 78 -9.87 -30.85 28.80
CA GLU A 78 -8.43 -31.03 28.78
C GLU A 78 -7.90 -30.58 27.42
N ASP A 79 -7.13 -29.48 27.39
CA ASP A 79 -6.42 -29.07 26.17
C ASP A 79 -5.22 -29.98 25.93
N VAL A 80 -5.32 -30.83 24.90
CA VAL A 80 -4.26 -31.76 24.51
C VAL A 80 -3.47 -31.28 23.29
N SER A 81 -3.57 -30.00 22.93
CA SER A 81 -2.93 -29.40 21.74
C SER A 81 -1.42 -29.47 21.78
N ASP A 82 -0.83 -29.37 22.99
CA ASP A 82 0.63 -29.47 23.17
C ASP A 82 1.21 -30.86 22.96
N SER A 83 0.38 -31.88 23.08
CA SER A 83 0.76 -33.27 22.81
C SER A 83 0.51 -33.73 21.38
N ASP A 84 0.36 -32.80 20.42
CA ASP A 84 0.09 -33.06 19.02
C ASP A 84 1.20 -33.91 18.37
N THR A 85 0.80 -34.92 17.62
CA THR A 85 1.68 -35.81 16.86
C THR A 85 1.34 -35.78 15.37
N ASP A 86 2.24 -36.28 14.52
CA ASP A 86 2.01 -36.34 13.08
C ASP A 86 0.80 -37.21 12.69
N GLY A 87 0.41 -38.14 13.57
CA GLY A 87 -0.73 -39.02 13.36
C GLY A 87 -2.08 -38.45 13.72
N ASP A 88 -2.11 -37.31 14.43
CA ASP A 88 -3.35 -36.65 14.85
C ASP A 88 -3.93 -35.85 13.71
N THR A 89 -5.23 -36.00 13.44
CA THR A 89 -5.91 -35.32 12.31
C THR A 89 -7.09 -34.47 12.76
N GLU A 90 -7.61 -34.63 13.97
CA GLU A 90 -8.74 -33.86 14.50
C GLU A 90 -8.25 -32.57 15.16
N GLY A 91 -8.99 -31.50 14.99
CA GLY A 91 -8.71 -30.18 15.58
C GLY A 91 -7.42 -29.53 15.08
N LYS A 92 -6.99 -29.80 13.85
CA LYS A 92 -5.68 -29.43 13.33
C LYS A 92 -5.78 -28.77 11.97
N VAL A 93 -5.15 -27.60 11.85
CA VAL A 93 -4.82 -26.94 10.57
C VAL A 93 -3.35 -27.22 10.28
N PHE A 94 -3.08 -27.91 9.18
CA PHE A 94 -1.75 -28.46 8.91
C PHE A 94 -1.31 -28.22 7.48
N ASN A 95 -0.04 -27.83 7.33
CA ASN A 95 0.63 -27.67 6.03
C ASN A 95 -0.12 -26.75 5.06
N CYS A 96 -0.65 -25.63 5.56
CA CYS A 96 -1.35 -24.62 4.76
C CYS A 96 -0.42 -23.49 4.37
N ILE A 97 -0.64 -22.94 3.17
CA ILE A 97 0.09 -21.77 2.69
C ILE A 97 -0.93 -20.69 2.29
N ASN A 98 -0.82 -19.50 2.90
CA ASN A 98 -1.54 -18.32 2.46
C ASN A 98 -0.63 -17.43 1.61
N LEU A 99 -1.12 -17.05 0.43
CA LEU A 99 -0.46 -16.10 -0.48
C LEU A 99 -1.30 -14.83 -0.68
N GLY A 100 -2.53 -14.82 -0.16
CA GLY A 100 -3.47 -13.72 -0.32
C GLY A 100 -3.45 -12.77 0.86
N GLU A 101 -3.83 -11.53 0.61
CA GLU A 101 -4.02 -10.51 1.63
C GLU A 101 -5.23 -10.83 2.52
N VAL A 102 -5.10 -10.59 3.82
CA VAL A 102 -6.17 -10.76 4.82
C VAL A 102 -6.48 -9.40 5.45
N ASN A 103 -7.72 -8.99 5.39
CA ASN A 103 -8.20 -7.73 5.97
C ASN A 103 -9.31 -7.99 6.98
N ALA A 104 -9.17 -7.52 8.22
CA ALA A 104 -10.20 -7.65 9.24
C ALA A 104 -10.18 -6.48 10.24
N ASP A 105 -11.28 -6.28 10.96
CA ASP A 105 -11.35 -5.28 12.01
C ASP A 105 -10.67 -5.78 13.30
N ILE A 106 -10.87 -7.06 13.64
CA ILE A 106 -10.32 -7.71 14.84
C ILE A 106 -9.94 -9.15 14.51
N ASN A 107 -8.95 -9.68 15.23
CA ASN A 107 -8.49 -11.06 15.14
C ASN A 107 -8.17 -11.48 13.69
N ALA A 108 -7.33 -10.69 13.02
CA ALA A 108 -6.82 -11.02 11.69
C ALA A 108 -5.65 -12.00 11.80
N GLY A 109 -5.70 -13.10 11.11
CA GLY A 109 -4.58 -14.04 11.02
C GLY A 109 -4.43 -14.58 9.62
N GLY A 110 -3.20 -14.74 9.15
CA GLY A 110 -2.91 -15.25 7.81
C GLY A 110 -3.44 -16.67 7.57
N ILE A 111 -3.59 -17.47 8.62
CA ILE A 111 -4.12 -18.86 8.57
C ILE A 111 -5.45 -18.94 9.31
N THR A 112 -5.55 -18.37 10.52
CA THR A 112 -6.79 -18.41 11.32
C THR A 112 -6.97 -17.13 12.10
N GLY A 113 -8.21 -16.63 12.18
CA GLY A 113 -8.52 -15.39 12.93
C GLY A 113 -8.46 -15.61 14.43
N ALA A 114 -9.02 -16.71 14.94
CA ALA A 114 -9.04 -17.01 16.37
C ALA A 114 -8.91 -18.50 16.63
N MET A 115 -8.25 -18.83 17.73
CA MET A 115 -8.18 -20.17 18.32
C MET A 115 -8.83 -20.09 19.70
N ALA A 116 -10.06 -20.53 19.80
CA ALA A 116 -10.86 -20.46 21.01
C ALA A 116 -11.76 -21.68 21.12
N ARG A 117 -12.24 -21.91 22.34
CA ARG A 117 -13.18 -22.98 22.57
C ARG A 117 -14.52 -22.67 21.90
N GLU A 118 -15.10 -23.69 21.30
CA GLU A 118 -16.47 -23.64 20.82
C GLU A 118 -17.45 -23.56 22.02
N ASN A 119 -18.34 -22.58 21.99
CA ASN A 119 -19.31 -22.38 23.06
C ASN A 119 -20.62 -23.14 22.85
N ASP A 120 -20.88 -23.65 21.65
CA ASP A 120 -22.03 -24.49 21.32
C ASP A 120 -21.56 -25.95 21.17
N LEU A 121 -21.60 -26.70 22.28
CA LEU A 121 -21.32 -28.13 22.25
C LEU A 121 -22.43 -28.86 21.51
N ASP A 122 -22.07 -29.68 20.51
CA ASP A 122 -22.98 -30.64 19.90
C ASP A 122 -23.04 -31.90 20.79
N PRO A 123 -24.15 -32.13 21.52
CA PRO A 123 -24.22 -33.26 22.45
C PRO A 123 -24.13 -34.65 21.75
N GLU A 124 -24.39 -34.68 20.44
CA GLU A 124 -24.41 -35.96 19.68
C GLU A 124 -22.98 -36.35 19.24
N ASP A 125 -22.15 -35.39 18.88
CA ASP A 125 -20.80 -35.64 18.40
C ASP A 125 -19.71 -35.49 19.48
N ASP A 126 -19.92 -34.60 20.45
CA ASP A 126 -18.90 -34.28 21.47
C ASP A 126 -18.98 -35.11 22.73
N THR A 127 -20.05 -35.90 22.94
CA THR A 127 -20.19 -36.79 24.10
C THR A 127 -19.76 -38.21 23.80
N LYS A 128 -18.51 -38.55 24.01
CA LYS A 128 -18.04 -39.95 24.04
C LYS A 128 -18.09 -40.48 25.47
N THR A 129 -19.07 -41.28 25.81
CA THR A 129 -19.14 -41.95 27.10
C THR A 129 -18.32 -43.26 27.07
N SER A 130 -17.24 -43.30 27.86
CA SER A 130 -16.51 -44.54 28.09
C SER A 130 -16.63 -44.94 29.56
N GLY A 131 -17.42 -46.03 29.86
CA GLY A 131 -17.38 -46.74 31.12
C GLY A 131 -18.62 -46.62 32.01
N SER A 132 -18.93 -47.66 32.73
CA SER A 132 -20.22 -48.07 33.28
C SER A 132 -20.50 -47.59 34.69
N SER A 133 -20.14 -46.45 35.25
CA SER A 133 -20.70 -46.05 36.55
C SER A 133 -20.25 -44.71 37.20
N SER A 134 -19.54 -43.83 36.53
CA SER A 134 -19.39 -42.44 36.98
C SER A 134 -19.23 -41.53 35.76
N LEU A 135 -20.10 -40.56 35.66
CA LEU A 135 -20.04 -39.51 34.62
C LEU A 135 -18.87 -38.57 34.92
N ASN A 136 -17.64 -39.03 34.75
CA ASN A 136 -16.51 -38.15 34.54
C ASN A 136 -16.35 -37.97 33.03
N VAL A 137 -17.03 -37.03 32.46
CA VAL A 137 -16.89 -36.66 31.06
C VAL A 137 -15.81 -35.59 31.00
N THR A 138 -14.61 -35.96 30.58
CA THR A 138 -13.54 -35.03 30.24
C THR A 138 -13.54 -34.86 28.73
N TYR A 139 -13.82 -33.68 28.26
CA TYR A 139 -13.70 -33.33 26.85
C TYR A 139 -12.24 -33.05 26.53
N LYS A 140 -11.66 -33.82 25.63
CA LYS A 140 -10.33 -33.51 25.09
C LYS A 140 -10.47 -32.57 23.92
N THR A 141 -10.00 -31.36 24.11
CA THR A 141 -10.01 -30.34 23.05
C THR A 141 -8.62 -30.26 22.43
N ARG A 142 -8.56 -30.28 21.12
CA ARG A 142 -7.33 -30.07 20.34
C ARG A 142 -7.56 -28.96 19.34
N ILE A 143 -6.73 -27.91 19.40
CA ILE A 143 -6.71 -26.80 18.44
C ILE A 143 -5.25 -26.54 18.08
N VAL A 144 -4.82 -27.02 16.92
CA VAL A 144 -3.42 -26.94 16.50
C VAL A 144 -3.31 -26.28 15.12
N VAL A 145 -2.42 -25.31 15.01
CA VAL A 145 -1.93 -24.79 13.73
C VAL A 145 -0.47 -25.19 13.60
N ARG A 146 -0.13 -26.01 12.59
CA ARG A 146 1.21 -26.58 12.46
C ARG A 146 1.69 -26.61 11.01
N ASP A 147 3.00 -26.39 10.83
CA ASP A 147 3.69 -26.43 9.54
C ASP A 147 3.01 -25.52 8.49
N CYS A 148 2.45 -24.39 8.93
CA CYS A 148 1.76 -23.44 8.07
C CYS A 148 2.65 -22.25 7.72
N ILE A 149 2.45 -21.69 6.53
CA ILE A 149 3.23 -20.55 6.04
C ILE A 149 2.29 -19.45 5.58
N ASN A 150 2.50 -18.25 6.09
CA ASN A 150 1.88 -17.05 5.55
C ASN A 150 2.90 -16.23 4.75
N LYS A 151 2.52 -15.84 3.54
CA LYS A 151 3.26 -14.89 2.68
C LYS A 151 2.39 -13.71 2.25
N GLY A 152 1.10 -13.72 2.58
CA GLY A 152 0.18 -12.62 2.32
C GLY A 152 0.23 -11.56 3.40
N ALA A 153 0.01 -10.31 3.05
CA ALA A 153 -0.13 -9.23 4.02
C ALA A 153 -1.36 -9.44 4.93
N VAL A 154 -1.25 -9.02 6.18
CA VAL A 154 -2.37 -9.09 7.15
C VAL A 154 -2.61 -7.68 7.68
N ASN A 155 -3.79 -7.14 7.40
CA ASN A 155 -4.20 -5.80 7.82
C ASN A 155 -5.28 -5.93 8.89
N VAL A 156 -5.03 -5.35 10.05
CA VAL A 156 -5.97 -5.34 11.17
C VAL A 156 -6.25 -3.89 11.58
N LYS A 157 -7.51 -3.56 11.90
CA LYS A 157 -7.85 -2.16 12.19
C LYS A 157 -7.86 -1.80 13.66
N LYS A 158 -8.13 -2.76 14.55
CA LYS A 158 -8.40 -2.43 15.96
C LYS A 158 -7.59 -3.27 16.92
N LYS A 159 -7.55 -4.60 16.74
CA LYS A 159 -6.96 -5.51 17.72
C LYS A 159 -6.71 -6.89 17.16
N GLY A 160 -5.59 -7.49 17.55
CA GLY A 160 -5.31 -8.90 17.35
C GLY A 160 -4.92 -9.23 15.90
N GLY A 161 -3.80 -8.67 15.42
CA GLY A 161 -3.18 -9.02 14.14
C GLY A 161 -2.06 -10.03 14.30
N GLY A 162 -2.12 -11.18 13.64
CA GLY A 162 -1.05 -12.16 13.65
C GLY A 162 -0.74 -12.72 12.27
N GLY A 163 0.53 -12.94 11.99
CA GLY A 163 0.92 -13.52 10.70
C GLY A 163 0.34 -14.92 10.47
N ILE A 164 0.10 -15.66 11.53
CA ILE A 164 -0.52 -16.99 11.49
C ILE A 164 -1.90 -16.96 12.17
N VAL A 165 -1.98 -16.43 13.40
CA VAL A 165 -3.20 -16.42 14.22
C VAL A 165 -3.46 -15.03 14.78
N GLY A 166 -4.68 -14.52 14.64
CA GLY A 166 -5.05 -13.22 15.21
C GLY A 166 -5.09 -13.23 16.74
N SER A 167 -5.81 -14.18 17.33
CA SER A 167 -5.94 -14.35 18.79
C SER A 167 -5.99 -15.83 19.18
N MET A 168 -5.31 -16.16 20.28
CA MET A 168 -5.27 -17.52 20.83
C MET A 168 -5.70 -17.50 22.30
N ASP A 169 -6.87 -18.02 22.61
CA ASP A 169 -7.26 -18.29 23.98
C ASP A 169 -6.79 -19.66 24.46
N MET A 170 -6.64 -20.63 23.56
CA MET A 170 -6.17 -21.97 23.82
C MET A 170 -5.53 -22.59 22.55
N GLY A 171 -4.98 -23.79 22.66
CA GLY A 171 -4.40 -24.48 21.53
C GLY A 171 -2.88 -24.26 21.40
N SER A 172 -2.31 -24.66 20.27
CA SER A 172 -0.87 -24.53 20.01
C SER A 172 -0.58 -24.11 18.57
N VAL A 173 0.37 -23.20 18.40
CA VAL A 173 0.99 -22.90 17.10
C VAL A 173 2.40 -23.50 17.08
N LEU A 174 2.64 -24.39 16.14
CA LEU A 174 3.85 -25.18 16.05
C LEU A 174 4.49 -25.04 14.67
N GLN A 175 5.80 -24.84 14.61
CA GLN A 175 6.62 -24.91 13.38
C GLN A 175 6.01 -24.13 12.19
N SER A 176 5.41 -22.97 12.47
CA SER A 176 4.75 -22.16 11.46
C SER A 176 5.53 -20.88 11.17
N TYR A 177 5.49 -20.41 9.93
CA TYR A 177 6.36 -19.35 9.44
C TYR A 177 5.55 -18.19 8.83
N ASN A 178 5.95 -16.97 9.14
CA ASN A 178 5.36 -15.80 8.54
C ASN A 178 6.39 -14.94 7.80
N PHE A 179 6.06 -14.62 6.54
CA PHE A 179 6.80 -13.68 5.68
C PHE A 179 5.92 -12.51 5.20
N GLY A 180 4.63 -12.53 5.54
CA GLY A 180 3.70 -11.45 5.21
C GLY A 180 3.82 -10.29 6.19
N ASN A 181 3.82 -9.07 5.68
CA ASN A 181 3.80 -7.88 6.52
C ASN A 181 2.46 -7.76 7.26
N LEU A 182 2.52 -7.17 8.45
CA LEU A 182 1.34 -6.81 9.21
C LEU A 182 1.31 -5.30 9.39
N GLU A 183 0.29 -4.67 8.85
CA GLU A 183 0.15 -3.22 8.88
C GLU A 183 -1.15 -2.83 9.58
N SER A 184 -1.03 -1.88 10.50
CA SER A 184 -2.13 -1.22 11.16
C SER A 184 -1.70 0.15 11.63
N ASP A 185 -2.61 1.11 11.53
CA ASP A 185 -2.36 2.46 12.05
C ASP A 185 -2.72 2.57 13.54
N ASP A 186 -3.72 1.80 14.02
CA ASP A 186 -4.29 1.96 15.37
C ASP A 186 -4.59 0.62 16.07
N ALA A 187 -4.00 -0.51 15.65
CA ALA A 187 -4.30 -1.79 16.28
C ALA A 187 -3.35 -2.16 17.40
N ASP A 188 -3.95 -2.59 18.51
CA ASP A 188 -3.23 -3.26 19.59
C ASP A 188 -3.01 -4.75 19.27
N TYR A 189 -1.94 -5.31 19.84
CA TYR A 189 -1.58 -6.73 19.75
C TYR A 189 -1.30 -7.17 18.31
N VAL A 190 -0.19 -6.70 17.77
CA VAL A 190 0.31 -7.10 16.46
C VAL A 190 1.54 -8.00 16.64
N GLY A 191 1.48 -9.21 16.09
CA GLY A 191 2.56 -10.18 16.24
C GLY A 191 2.89 -10.92 14.95
N GLY A 192 4.17 -11.18 14.74
CA GLY A 192 4.64 -11.88 13.54
C GLY A 192 4.03 -13.29 13.38
N ILE A 193 3.67 -13.95 14.47
CA ILE A 193 2.97 -15.26 14.48
C ILE A 193 1.57 -15.09 15.06
N ALA A 194 1.42 -14.53 16.26
CA ALA A 194 0.12 -14.34 16.89
C ALA A 194 -0.04 -12.92 17.41
N GLY A 195 -1.23 -12.32 17.24
CA GLY A 195 -1.51 -11.01 17.81
C GLY A 195 -1.52 -11.08 19.34
N GLN A 196 -2.46 -11.80 19.90
CA GLN A 196 -2.53 -12.09 21.33
C GLN A 196 -2.54 -13.60 21.55
N SER A 197 -1.65 -14.13 22.39
CA SER A 197 -1.59 -15.55 22.71
C SER A 197 -1.60 -15.78 24.21
N LYS A 198 -2.66 -16.39 24.72
CA LYS A 198 -2.76 -16.91 26.09
C LYS A 198 -2.40 -18.39 26.16
N SER A 199 -1.73 -18.91 25.14
CA SER A 199 -1.40 -20.32 25.01
C SER A 199 0.00 -20.50 24.42
N ILE A 200 0.24 -21.55 23.66
CA ILE A 200 1.58 -22.04 23.33
C ILE A 200 1.97 -21.74 21.89
N ILE A 201 3.13 -21.09 21.73
CA ILE A 201 3.80 -20.89 20.43
C ILE A 201 5.18 -21.56 20.52
N ARG A 202 5.45 -22.54 19.65
CA ARG A 202 6.74 -23.24 19.64
C ARG A 202 7.34 -23.37 18.25
N ARG A 203 8.68 -23.18 18.20
CA ARG A 203 9.51 -23.39 16.99
C ARG A 203 8.95 -22.68 15.75
N SER A 204 8.29 -21.57 15.96
CA SER A 204 7.72 -20.75 14.89
C SER A 204 8.62 -19.57 14.59
N ALA A 205 8.56 -19.03 13.37
CA ALA A 205 9.45 -17.93 13.01
C ALA A 205 8.76 -16.90 12.12
N ALA A 206 9.17 -15.64 12.28
CA ALA A 206 8.69 -14.52 11.49
C ALA A 206 9.82 -13.70 10.89
N LYS A 207 9.66 -13.33 9.61
CA LYS A 207 10.47 -12.35 8.91
C LYS A 207 9.54 -11.40 8.16
N CYS A 208 9.22 -10.28 8.77
CA CYS A 208 8.23 -9.34 8.24
C CYS A 208 8.38 -7.94 8.83
N ARG A 209 7.67 -6.97 8.27
CA ARG A 209 7.45 -5.67 8.89
C ARG A 209 6.17 -5.73 9.71
N LEU A 210 6.21 -5.13 10.89
CA LEU A 210 5.09 -5.04 11.82
C LEU A 210 4.84 -3.58 12.15
N SER A 211 3.60 -3.12 12.07
CA SER A 211 3.17 -1.79 12.49
C SER A 211 1.88 -1.90 13.27
N GLY A 212 1.80 -1.23 14.41
CA GLY A 212 0.64 -1.21 15.29
C GLY A 212 0.77 -0.14 16.36
N ASP A 213 -0.24 0.00 17.22
CA ASP A 213 -0.23 0.94 18.33
C ASP A 213 0.53 0.35 19.53
N ASN A 214 -0.08 -0.52 20.30
CA ASN A 214 0.53 -1.11 21.50
C ASN A 214 0.67 -2.63 21.35
N TYR A 215 1.67 -3.20 22.06
CA TYR A 215 1.97 -4.63 22.05
C TYR A 215 2.33 -5.15 20.65
N VAL A 216 3.43 -4.65 20.10
CA VAL A 216 3.97 -5.10 18.82
C VAL A 216 5.16 -6.03 19.05
N GLY A 217 5.06 -7.28 18.60
CA GLY A 217 6.09 -8.29 18.86
C GLY A 217 6.43 -9.19 17.68
N GLY A 218 7.70 -9.50 17.52
CA GLY A 218 8.20 -10.29 16.39
C GLY A 218 7.59 -11.69 16.29
N ILE A 219 7.22 -12.30 17.42
CA ILE A 219 6.49 -13.58 17.47
C ILE A 219 5.07 -13.33 17.95
N ALA A 220 4.87 -12.63 19.06
CA ALA A 220 3.55 -12.33 19.59
C ALA A 220 3.45 -10.87 20.03
N GLY A 221 2.33 -10.20 19.75
CA GLY A 221 2.04 -8.91 20.34
C GLY A 221 2.02 -9.03 21.85
N SER A 222 1.27 -9.98 22.39
CA SER A 222 1.34 -10.41 23.78
C SER A 222 1.33 -11.94 23.84
N GLY A 223 2.21 -12.56 24.64
CA GLY A 223 2.38 -14.00 24.65
C GLY A 223 2.49 -14.63 26.03
N PHE A 224 1.93 -15.84 26.22
CA PHE A 224 2.03 -16.62 27.44
C PHE A 224 3.22 -17.59 27.41
N THR A 225 3.25 -18.54 26.49
CA THR A 225 4.37 -19.46 26.30
C THR A 225 4.95 -19.32 24.90
N ILE A 226 6.20 -18.87 24.81
CA ILE A 226 6.92 -18.75 23.55
C ILE A 226 8.27 -19.45 23.68
N THR A 227 8.45 -20.56 22.96
CA THR A 227 9.67 -21.37 23.10
C THR A 227 10.27 -21.76 21.76
N GLY A 228 11.60 -21.69 21.66
CA GLY A 228 12.36 -22.13 20.50
C GLY A 228 12.03 -21.37 19.22
N SER A 229 11.53 -20.14 19.31
CA SER A 229 11.07 -19.36 18.16
C SER A 229 12.15 -18.41 17.64
N ARG A 230 12.03 -17.95 16.39
CA ARG A 230 13.02 -17.15 15.68
C ARG A 230 12.37 -15.91 15.08
N SER A 231 13.00 -14.76 15.26
CA SER A 231 12.46 -13.51 14.76
C SER A 231 13.52 -12.69 14.01
N PHE A 232 13.16 -12.26 12.83
CA PHE A 232 13.89 -11.29 12.06
C PHE A 232 12.88 -10.28 11.51
N VAL A 233 12.57 -9.25 12.29
CA VAL A 233 11.49 -8.32 12.00
C VAL A 233 11.94 -6.88 12.13
N LEU A 234 11.25 -5.99 11.42
CA LEU A 234 11.20 -4.57 11.75
C LEU A 234 9.83 -4.31 12.39
N ALA A 235 9.83 -3.86 13.63
CA ALA A 235 8.60 -3.58 14.36
C ALA A 235 8.56 -2.10 14.75
N ASP A 236 7.41 -1.48 14.53
CA ASP A 236 7.08 -0.12 14.88
C ASP A 236 5.79 -0.08 15.70
N GLY A 237 5.78 0.69 16.80
CA GLY A 237 4.65 0.82 17.72
C GLY A 237 4.94 1.82 18.81
N ASP A 238 3.89 2.29 19.51
CA ASP A 238 4.00 3.34 20.51
C ASP A 238 4.49 2.81 21.84
N GLU A 239 3.91 1.72 22.36
CA GLU A 239 4.30 1.11 23.64
C GLU A 239 4.38 -0.42 23.52
N TYR A 240 5.21 -1.04 24.35
CA TYR A 240 5.38 -2.49 24.44
C TYR A 240 5.84 -3.11 23.10
N VAL A 241 7.00 -2.68 22.61
CA VAL A 241 7.57 -3.18 21.36
C VAL A 241 8.74 -4.13 21.64
N GLY A 242 8.76 -5.31 21.01
CA GLY A 242 9.82 -6.28 21.22
C GLY A 242 10.06 -7.20 20.01
N ALA A 243 11.30 -7.62 19.83
CA ALA A 243 11.67 -8.50 18.72
C ALA A 243 11.08 -9.92 18.87
N ILE A 244 10.73 -10.37 20.06
CA ILE A 244 10.04 -11.64 20.33
C ILE A 244 8.59 -11.36 20.74
N ALA A 245 8.38 -10.53 21.78
CA ALA A 245 7.04 -10.19 22.25
C ALA A 245 6.97 -8.73 22.65
N GLY A 246 5.86 -8.06 22.35
CA GLY A 246 5.57 -6.74 22.87
C GLY A 246 5.34 -6.80 24.40
N GLY A 247 4.57 -7.77 24.85
CA GLY A 247 4.32 -8.01 26.27
C GLY A 247 4.12 -9.48 26.60
N LEU A 248 4.04 -9.78 27.90
CA LEU A 248 3.76 -11.12 28.39
C LEU A 248 2.39 -11.19 29.07
N GLU A 249 1.66 -12.25 28.79
CA GLU A 249 0.44 -12.58 29.51
C GLU A 249 0.79 -13.11 30.92
N SER A 250 0.18 -12.54 31.94
CA SER A 250 0.46 -12.89 33.34
C SER A 250 -0.32 -14.11 33.83
N SER A 251 -1.40 -14.46 33.16
CA SER A 251 -2.20 -15.65 33.44
C SER A 251 -2.86 -16.11 32.15
N ASN A 252 -2.90 -17.40 31.97
CA ASN A 252 -3.73 -17.95 30.93
C ASN A 252 -5.20 -17.88 31.41
N SER A 253 -6.12 -17.43 30.58
CA SER A 253 -7.55 -17.38 30.93
C SER A 253 -8.16 -18.80 31.07
N ILE A 254 -7.39 -19.83 30.79
CA ILE A 254 -7.73 -21.25 30.89
C ILE A 254 -7.30 -21.84 32.25
N THR A 255 -6.72 -21.05 33.15
CA THR A 255 -6.24 -21.52 34.46
C THR A 255 -7.31 -22.21 35.31
N ASN A 256 -8.57 -22.06 34.99
CA ASN A 256 -9.66 -22.78 35.63
C ASN A 256 -10.04 -24.10 34.94
N LEU A 257 -9.40 -24.47 33.83
CA LEU A 257 -9.77 -25.61 32.98
C LEU A 257 -8.72 -26.72 32.94
N ASN A 258 -7.50 -26.44 33.29
CA ASN A 258 -6.42 -27.45 33.21
C ASN A 258 -5.53 -27.38 34.44
N SER A 259 -5.69 -28.29 35.38
CA SER A 259 -4.85 -28.39 36.57
C SER A 259 -3.37 -28.60 36.25
N ALA A 260 -3.03 -29.08 35.07
CA ALA A 260 -1.65 -29.22 34.61
C ALA A 260 -0.98 -27.91 34.18
N LEU A 261 -1.78 -26.90 33.84
CA LEU A 261 -1.30 -25.55 33.51
C LEU A 261 -1.56 -24.53 34.64
N GLN A 262 -2.23 -24.95 35.71
CA GLN A 262 -2.66 -24.09 36.80
C GLN A 262 -1.50 -23.49 37.64
N ASP A 263 -0.31 -24.11 37.58
CA ASP A 263 0.93 -23.65 38.21
C ASP A 263 2.00 -23.23 37.17
N SER A 264 1.69 -23.16 35.88
CA SER A 264 2.67 -22.74 34.89
C SER A 264 2.75 -21.22 34.84
N GLU A 265 3.84 -20.69 35.31
CA GLU A 265 4.26 -19.32 34.97
C GLU A 265 4.46 -19.19 33.46
N SER A 266 4.28 -18.00 32.93
CA SER A 266 4.59 -17.73 31.52
C SER A 266 6.01 -18.18 31.20
N GLU A 267 6.19 -19.02 30.16
CA GLU A 267 7.49 -19.58 29.81
C GLU A 267 8.01 -18.96 28.51
N GLN A 268 9.16 -18.35 28.59
CA GLN A 268 9.93 -17.92 27.43
C GLN A 268 11.30 -18.59 27.50
N SER A 269 11.65 -19.37 26.48
CA SER A 269 12.94 -20.06 26.46
C SER A 269 13.45 -20.34 25.04
N GLY A 270 14.74 -20.15 24.85
CA GLY A 270 15.43 -20.48 23.61
C GLY A 270 14.96 -19.68 22.40
N ASN A 271 14.41 -18.49 22.61
CA ASN A 271 13.99 -17.62 21.50
C ASN A 271 15.16 -16.72 21.12
N TYR A 272 15.40 -16.59 19.81
CA TYR A 272 16.47 -15.78 19.26
C TYR A 272 15.97 -14.83 18.19
N PHE A 273 16.61 -13.67 18.10
CA PHE A 273 16.23 -12.65 17.12
C PHE A 273 17.43 -11.90 16.54
N VAL A 274 17.20 -11.28 15.38
CA VAL A 274 18.12 -10.31 14.77
C VAL A 274 17.45 -8.95 14.76
N SER A 275 18.08 -7.98 15.39
CA SER A 275 17.71 -6.58 15.32
C SER A 275 18.86 -5.71 15.82
N GLU A 276 19.02 -4.53 15.24
CA GLU A 276 19.97 -3.51 15.70
C GLU A 276 19.35 -2.53 16.70
N THR A 277 18.01 -2.49 16.76
CA THR A 277 17.27 -1.46 17.50
C THR A 277 16.32 -2.02 18.56
N LEU A 278 15.84 -3.26 18.40
CA LEU A 278 14.84 -3.83 19.30
C LEU A 278 15.47 -4.68 20.38
N GLY A 279 14.92 -4.59 21.59
CA GLY A 279 15.10 -5.62 22.63
C GLY A 279 14.15 -6.79 22.42
N GLY A 280 14.35 -7.89 23.14
CA GLY A 280 13.59 -9.13 22.96
C GLY A 280 12.12 -9.05 23.37
N ILE A 281 11.84 -8.53 24.58
CA ILE A 281 10.50 -8.42 25.17
C ILE A 281 10.37 -7.03 25.76
N ASP A 282 9.38 -6.26 25.30
CA ASP A 282 9.17 -4.88 25.78
C ASP A 282 10.47 -4.07 25.82
N GLY A 283 11.22 -4.08 24.73
CA GLY A 283 12.50 -3.36 24.62
C GLY A 283 13.67 -3.96 25.41
N VAL A 284 13.49 -5.07 26.16
CA VAL A 284 14.52 -5.69 26.99
C VAL A 284 14.88 -7.09 26.51
N SER A 285 16.16 -7.38 26.43
CA SER A 285 16.66 -8.72 26.08
C SER A 285 16.96 -9.53 27.35
N TYR A 286 16.51 -10.78 27.37
CA TYR A 286 16.63 -11.67 28.51
C TYR A 286 17.41 -12.94 28.13
N ALA A 287 18.49 -13.20 28.84
CA ALA A 287 19.33 -14.36 28.64
C ALA A 287 18.53 -15.67 28.83
N GLY A 288 18.66 -16.61 27.88
CA GLY A 288 17.95 -17.88 27.87
C GLY A 288 16.48 -17.78 27.45
N GLN A 289 15.91 -16.58 27.33
CA GLN A 289 14.49 -16.36 27.02
C GLN A 289 14.29 -15.68 25.66
N ALA A 290 14.92 -14.54 25.46
CA ALA A 290 14.86 -13.75 24.23
C ALA A 290 16.21 -13.05 24.02
N GLU A 291 17.08 -13.67 23.24
CA GLU A 291 18.46 -13.25 23.05
C GLU A 291 18.72 -12.75 21.63
N PRO A 292 19.45 -11.63 21.46
CA PRO A 292 19.89 -11.19 20.15
C PRO A 292 21.01 -12.09 19.62
N LEU A 293 21.00 -12.34 18.31
CA LEU A 293 22.10 -12.95 17.57
C LEU A 293 22.62 -12.00 16.50
N SER A 294 23.87 -12.14 16.12
CA SER A 294 24.34 -11.59 14.85
C SER A 294 23.59 -12.26 13.68
N PHE A 295 23.47 -11.56 12.56
CA PHE A 295 22.80 -12.13 11.38
C PHE A 295 23.44 -13.45 10.93
N GLN A 296 24.77 -13.57 11.00
CA GLN A 296 25.47 -14.79 10.64
C GLN A 296 25.13 -15.97 11.59
N GLU A 297 25.13 -15.75 12.89
CA GLU A 297 24.74 -16.77 13.88
C GLU A 297 23.29 -17.21 13.69
N PHE A 298 22.39 -16.27 13.37
CA PHE A 298 21.00 -16.54 13.06
C PHE A 298 20.85 -17.37 11.78
N CYS A 299 21.60 -17.07 10.73
CA CYS A 299 21.64 -17.85 9.49
C CYS A 299 22.10 -19.30 9.76
N ASP A 300 23.17 -19.46 10.53
CA ASP A 300 23.71 -20.78 10.86
C ASP A 300 22.70 -21.60 11.68
N LEU A 301 22.05 -20.98 12.66
CA LEU A 301 21.02 -21.60 13.49
C LEU A 301 19.80 -22.02 12.69
N THR A 302 19.24 -21.12 11.89
CA THR A 302 18.04 -21.40 11.08
C THR A 302 18.31 -22.44 10.00
N ALA A 303 19.52 -22.48 9.45
CA ALA A 303 19.95 -23.55 8.52
C ALA A 303 20.03 -24.90 9.23
N GLN A 304 20.61 -24.95 10.44
CA GLN A 304 20.69 -26.18 11.23
C GLN A 304 19.31 -26.71 11.63
N GLU A 305 18.36 -25.82 11.88
CA GLU A 305 16.97 -26.16 12.20
C GLU A 305 16.11 -26.50 10.98
N GLY A 306 16.65 -26.37 9.77
CA GLY A 306 15.94 -26.68 8.52
C GLY A 306 14.83 -25.67 8.17
N MET A 307 14.94 -24.45 8.67
CA MET A 307 13.99 -23.37 8.35
C MET A 307 14.13 -22.89 6.89
N PRO A 308 13.10 -22.28 6.32
CA PRO A 308 13.12 -21.73 4.96
C PRO A 308 14.31 -20.78 4.70
N ASP A 309 14.81 -20.80 3.45
CA ASP A 309 15.97 -19.98 3.04
C ASP A 309 15.72 -18.48 3.13
N GLU A 310 14.47 -18.07 3.06
CA GLU A 310 14.05 -16.68 3.18
C GLU A 310 14.52 -16.01 4.47
N PHE A 311 14.72 -16.77 5.55
CA PHE A 311 15.25 -16.22 6.81
C PHE A 311 16.74 -15.82 6.74
N ARG A 312 17.48 -16.31 5.74
CA ARG A 312 18.93 -16.16 5.61
C ARG A 312 19.36 -15.18 4.53
N ASN A 313 18.44 -14.45 3.94
CA ASN A 313 18.70 -13.50 2.87
C ASN A 313 18.15 -12.12 3.22
N VAL A 314 18.79 -11.07 2.73
CA VAL A 314 18.23 -9.73 2.64
C VAL A 314 18.09 -9.38 1.17
N THR A 315 16.91 -8.94 0.75
CA THR A 315 16.57 -8.79 -0.66
C THR A 315 16.01 -7.40 -0.96
N LEU A 316 16.55 -6.76 -1.99
CA LEU A 316 15.99 -5.55 -2.59
C LEU A 316 15.14 -5.97 -3.80
N ASN A 317 13.84 -5.69 -3.74
CA ASN A 317 12.89 -6.00 -4.79
C ASN A 317 12.57 -4.73 -5.59
N PHE A 318 13.10 -4.62 -6.80
CA PHE A 318 12.78 -3.54 -7.72
C PHE A 318 11.51 -3.87 -8.50
N VAL A 319 10.49 -3.03 -8.34
CA VAL A 319 9.13 -3.27 -8.85
C VAL A 319 8.70 -2.13 -9.77
N ALA A 320 8.18 -2.45 -10.94
CA ALA A 320 7.56 -1.48 -11.82
C ALA A 320 6.19 -1.98 -12.30
N ASN A 321 5.16 -1.15 -12.20
CA ASN A 321 3.78 -1.50 -12.55
C ASN A 321 3.30 -2.80 -11.87
N GLN A 322 3.61 -2.98 -10.58
CA GLN A 322 3.29 -4.17 -9.77
C GLN A 322 3.98 -5.47 -10.23
N VAL A 323 4.99 -5.37 -11.07
CA VAL A 323 5.77 -6.53 -11.53
C VAL A 323 7.22 -6.37 -11.04
N THR A 324 7.77 -7.41 -10.43
CA THR A 324 9.18 -7.43 -10.03
C THR A 324 10.06 -7.42 -11.29
N VAL A 325 10.80 -6.35 -11.45
CA VAL A 325 11.81 -6.20 -12.53
C VAL A 325 13.04 -7.02 -12.19
N LYS A 326 13.48 -6.92 -10.93
CA LYS A 326 14.65 -7.63 -10.42
C LYS A 326 14.60 -7.74 -8.91
N ALA A 327 14.97 -8.91 -8.39
CA ALA A 327 15.29 -9.09 -6.97
C ALA A 327 16.81 -9.24 -6.82
N VAL A 328 17.40 -8.52 -5.90
CA VAL A 328 18.84 -8.52 -5.65
C VAL A 328 19.08 -8.88 -4.19
N THR A 329 19.77 -9.99 -3.95
CA THR A 329 20.23 -10.34 -2.61
C THR A 329 21.44 -9.51 -2.25
N VAL A 330 21.44 -8.91 -1.07
CA VAL A 330 22.52 -8.08 -0.54
C VAL A 330 23.04 -8.66 0.77
N GLU A 331 24.27 -8.30 1.12
CA GLU A 331 24.84 -8.66 2.41
C GLU A 331 24.21 -7.79 3.51
N TYR A 332 23.86 -8.40 4.63
CA TYR A 332 23.26 -7.69 5.78
C TYR A 332 24.18 -6.56 6.28
N GLY A 333 23.65 -5.37 6.45
CA GLY A 333 24.35 -4.19 6.90
C GLY A 333 25.28 -3.55 5.86
N ALA A 334 25.37 -4.10 4.65
CA ALA A 334 26.17 -3.52 3.59
C ALA A 334 25.43 -2.40 2.84
N ALA A 335 26.20 -1.48 2.25
CA ALA A 335 25.68 -0.51 1.31
C ALA A 335 25.38 -1.15 -0.05
N PHE A 336 24.31 -0.74 -0.69
CA PHE A 336 23.97 -1.11 -2.06
C PHE A 336 24.38 -0.01 -3.03
N ASP A 337 25.25 -0.35 -3.99
CA ASP A 337 25.63 0.57 -5.05
C ASP A 337 24.51 0.67 -6.09
N MET A 338 23.93 1.87 -6.25
CA MET A 338 22.87 2.16 -7.21
C MET A 338 23.26 1.88 -8.67
N ALA A 339 24.55 1.81 -8.98
CA ALA A 339 25.01 1.35 -10.31
C ALA A 339 24.61 -0.10 -10.63
N ASN A 340 24.27 -0.91 -9.62
CA ASN A 340 23.76 -2.28 -9.75
C ASN A 340 22.24 -2.38 -9.80
N ALA A 341 21.51 -1.26 -9.64
CA ALA A 341 20.07 -1.23 -9.82
C ALA A 341 19.68 -1.62 -11.26
N PRO A 342 18.55 -2.26 -11.48
CA PRO A 342 18.11 -2.58 -12.83
C PRO A 342 17.75 -1.30 -13.60
N GLU A 343 17.84 -1.37 -14.93
CA GLU A 343 17.33 -0.31 -15.79
C GLU A 343 15.83 -0.13 -15.56
N LEU A 344 15.40 1.13 -15.50
CA LEU A 344 13.99 1.47 -15.36
C LEU A 344 13.22 1.14 -16.64
N PRO A 345 12.08 0.46 -16.54
CA PRO A 345 11.24 0.23 -17.71
C PRO A 345 10.74 1.56 -18.30
N VAL A 346 10.95 1.73 -19.60
CA VAL A 346 10.54 2.95 -20.33
C VAL A 346 9.01 3.01 -20.43
N LYS A 347 8.44 4.15 -20.04
CA LYS A 347 7.04 4.47 -20.24
C LYS A 347 6.92 5.74 -21.07
N GLY A 348 6.28 5.65 -22.25
CA GLY A 348 6.14 6.79 -23.18
C GLY A 348 5.43 7.98 -22.52
N GLY A 349 6.01 9.18 -22.63
CA GLY A 349 5.48 10.40 -22.02
C GLY A 349 5.75 10.55 -20.52
N TYR A 350 6.69 9.79 -19.95
CA TYR A 350 7.06 9.87 -18.53
C TYR A 350 8.58 9.84 -18.37
N THR A 351 9.08 10.55 -17.37
CA THR A 351 10.36 10.26 -16.76
C THR A 351 10.15 9.19 -15.68
N ALA A 352 11.19 8.45 -15.34
CA ALA A 352 11.11 7.43 -14.32
C ALA A 352 12.35 7.48 -13.43
N GLU A 353 12.13 7.23 -12.15
CA GLU A 353 13.18 7.05 -11.15
C GLU A 353 12.78 5.93 -10.19
N TRP A 354 13.74 5.31 -9.52
CA TRP A 354 13.44 4.41 -8.43
C TRP A 354 13.08 5.23 -7.18
N SER A 355 12.06 4.78 -6.43
CA SER A 355 11.70 5.41 -5.17
C SER A 355 12.90 5.43 -4.23
N ASP A 356 12.96 6.44 -3.37
CA ASP A 356 14.00 6.57 -2.36
C ASP A 356 13.93 5.40 -1.36
N PHE A 357 15.08 4.88 -0.96
CA PHE A 357 15.21 3.81 0.03
C PHE A 357 16.56 3.90 0.73
N ASP A 358 16.67 3.31 1.90
CA ASP A 358 17.93 3.23 2.62
C ASP A 358 18.87 2.23 1.91
N HIS A 359 19.79 2.76 1.12
CA HIS A 359 20.81 1.99 0.40
C HIS A 359 22.18 2.02 1.06
N ASP A 360 22.38 2.84 2.10
CA ASP A 360 23.68 2.98 2.76
C ASP A 360 23.92 1.87 3.78
N HIS A 361 22.84 1.35 4.40
CA HIS A 361 22.92 0.32 5.43
C HIS A 361 21.71 -0.62 5.35
N VAL A 362 21.79 -1.60 4.46
CA VAL A 362 20.65 -2.48 4.16
C VAL A 362 20.58 -3.63 5.17
N VAL A 363 19.68 -3.53 6.14
CA VAL A 363 19.51 -4.52 7.21
C VAL A 363 18.24 -5.36 7.08
N PHE A 364 17.38 -5.05 6.09
CA PHE A 364 16.11 -5.75 5.92
C PHE A 364 15.63 -5.68 4.46
N ASP A 365 14.71 -6.57 4.10
CA ASP A 365 14.09 -6.57 2.78
C ASP A 365 13.39 -5.24 2.49
N GLN A 366 13.58 -4.72 1.26
CA GLN A 366 12.95 -3.50 0.80
C GLN A 366 12.32 -3.71 -0.56
N THR A 367 11.17 -3.06 -0.79
CA THR A 367 10.54 -2.96 -2.11
C THR A 367 10.75 -1.55 -2.62
N ILE A 368 11.42 -1.44 -3.78
CA ILE A 368 11.76 -0.19 -4.44
C ILE A 368 10.87 -0.07 -5.67
N GLU A 369 10.00 0.92 -5.69
CA GLU A 369 9.06 1.10 -6.78
C GLU A 369 9.56 2.08 -7.82
N ALA A 370 9.24 1.82 -9.09
CA ALA A 370 9.46 2.78 -10.16
C ALA A 370 8.41 3.89 -10.08
N VAL A 371 8.87 5.10 -9.82
CA VAL A 371 8.05 6.31 -9.80
C VAL A 371 8.07 6.94 -11.19
N TYR A 372 6.89 7.09 -11.79
CA TYR A 372 6.72 7.66 -13.12
C TYR A 372 6.09 9.04 -13.03
N THR A 373 6.86 10.07 -13.43
CA THR A 373 6.38 11.45 -13.51
C THR A 373 6.01 11.79 -14.94
N PRO A 374 4.77 12.23 -15.23
CA PRO A 374 4.38 12.62 -16.57
C PRO A 374 5.21 13.80 -17.06
N LEU A 375 5.59 13.77 -18.34
CA LEU A 375 6.26 14.89 -19.00
C LEU A 375 5.22 15.94 -19.41
N ASP A 376 5.53 17.21 -19.19
CA ASP A 376 4.69 18.30 -19.68
C ASP A 376 4.71 18.34 -21.21
N SER A 377 3.55 18.49 -21.82
CA SER A 377 3.42 18.57 -23.27
C SER A 377 3.69 19.96 -23.83
N VAL A 378 3.62 21.00 -22.99
CA VAL A 378 3.89 22.39 -23.32
C VAL A 378 4.62 23.06 -22.16
N VAL A 379 5.75 23.68 -22.44
CA VAL A 379 6.49 24.50 -21.47
C VAL A 379 6.53 25.95 -21.93
N GLN A 380 6.61 26.88 -21.00
CA GLN A 380 6.59 28.32 -21.28
C GLN A 380 7.82 29.03 -20.76
N SER A 381 8.15 30.18 -21.35
CA SER A 381 9.18 31.08 -20.82
C SER A 381 8.68 31.83 -19.60
N GLY A 382 9.55 32.06 -18.62
CA GLY A 382 9.31 33.00 -17.52
C GLY A 382 9.20 34.45 -17.96
N ASP A 383 9.86 34.82 -19.07
CA ASP A 383 9.76 36.15 -19.69
C ASP A 383 8.43 36.36 -20.38
N THR A 384 7.83 37.51 -20.14
CA THR A 384 6.50 37.84 -20.65
C THR A 384 6.46 39.15 -21.43
N ARG A 385 5.55 39.24 -22.41
CA ARG A 385 5.19 40.45 -23.13
C ARG A 385 3.69 40.64 -23.03
N ASN A 386 3.26 41.80 -22.54
CA ASN A 386 1.83 42.11 -22.31
C ASN A 386 1.10 41.07 -21.43
N GLY A 387 1.82 40.47 -20.49
CA GLY A 387 1.28 39.45 -19.60
C GLY A 387 1.16 38.02 -20.20
N LEU A 388 1.68 37.81 -21.42
CA LEU A 388 1.75 36.52 -22.08
C LEU A 388 3.22 36.04 -22.17
N PRO A 389 3.52 34.75 -22.04
CA PRO A 389 4.86 34.22 -22.25
C PRO A 389 5.41 34.61 -23.64
N ILE A 390 6.70 34.95 -23.71
CA ILE A 390 7.32 35.30 -24.99
C ILE A 390 7.48 34.05 -25.88
N LEU A 391 7.76 32.91 -25.27
CA LEU A 391 7.92 31.64 -25.98
C LEU A 391 7.16 30.52 -25.28
N LEU A 392 6.46 29.69 -26.07
CA LEU A 392 5.95 28.39 -25.67
C LEU A 392 6.62 27.34 -26.54
N ALA A 393 6.94 26.19 -25.98
CA ALA A 393 7.47 25.04 -26.72
C ALA A 393 6.58 23.81 -26.49
N GLU A 394 6.18 23.14 -27.57
CA GLU A 394 5.46 21.88 -27.53
C GLU A 394 6.44 20.72 -27.67
N GLY A 395 6.27 19.71 -26.80
CA GLY A 395 7.10 18.50 -26.79
C GLY A 395 6.84 17.69 -25.53
N ALA A 396 7.71 16.73 -25.24
CA ALA A 396 7.67 15.97 -23.99
C ALA A 396 8.84 16.45 -23.12
N PHE A 397 8.58 17.38 -22.25
CA PHE A 397 9.57 18.04 -21.38
C PHE A 397 9.45 17.56 -19.93
N GLY A 398 10.53 17.75 -19.15
CA GLY A 398 10.47 17.71 -17.70
C GLY A 398 9.75 18.97 -17.14
N THR A 399 9.66 19.09 -15.82
CA THR A 399 8.93 20.16 -15.11
C THR A 399 9.62 21.53 -15.13
N ALA A 400 10.65 21.76 -15.96
CA ALA A 400 11.41 23.00 -15.99
C ALA A 400 10.84 23.99 -17.03
N GLU A 401 11.05 25.30 -16.78
CA GLU A 401 10.64 26.39 -17.68
C GLU A 401 11.63 26.57 -18.84
N VAL A 402 11.17 27.17 -19.94
CA VAL A 402 12.03 27.65 -21.01
C VAL A 402 12.79 28.89 -20.53
N THR A 403 14.12 28.89 -20.66
CA THR A 403 14.94 30.06 -20.35
C THR A 403 15.27 30.84 -21.62
N LEU A 404 14.99 32.12 -21.62
CA LEU A 404 15.34 33.05 -22.68
C LEU A 404 16.48 33.98 -22.21
N THR A 405 17.61 33.98 -22.91
CA THR A 405 18.71 34.90 -22.63
C THR A 405 18.83 35.92 -23.78
N PRO A 406 18.78 37.21 -23.52
CA PRO A 406 18.94 38.20 -24.57
C PRO A 406 20.30 38.09 -25.26
N SER A 407 20.32 38.09 -26.59
CA SER A 407 21.52 38.05 -27.40
C SER A 407 21.62 39.27 -28.33
N SER A 408 22.82 39.64 -28.69
CA SER A 408 23.08 40.71 -29.67
C SER A 408 23.39 40.17 -31.07
N GLU A 409 23.28 38.88 -31.27
CA GLU A 409 23.53 38.26 -32.56
C GLU A 409 22.50 38.66 -33.62
N SER A 410 22.90 38.71 -34.87
CA SER A 410 22.02 39.13 -35.96
C SER A 410 22.22 38.27 -37.19
N PRO A 411 21.12 37.86 -37.86
CA PRO A 411 21.21 37.06 -39.08
C PRO A 411 21.78 37.82 -40.29
N GLY A 412 22.11 39.11 -40.15
CA GLY A 412 22.58 39.92 -41.28
C GLY A 412 21.54 40.07 -42.40
N ALA A 413 20.28 39.76 -42.13
CA ALA A 413 19.17 39.85 -43.09
C ALA A 413 18.78 41.28 -43.37
N VAL A 414 18.11 41.51 -44.52
CA VAL A 414 17.54 42.80 -44.85
C VAL A 414 16.37 43.09 -43.92
N GLY A 415 16.51 44.06 -43.06
CA GLY A 415 15.52 44.48 -42.07
C GLY A 415 16.20 44.97 -40.80
N THR A 416 15.40 45.43 -39.84
CA THR A 416 15.89 45.88 -38.53
C THR A 416 15.76 44.72 -37.54
N LEU A 417 16.84 44.38 -36.85
CA LEU A 417 16.77 43.42 -35.73
C LEU A 417 15.90 44.03 -34.62
N LEU A 418 14.83 43.36 -34.26
CA LEU A 418 13.94 43.76 -33.17
C LEU A 418 14.43 43.21 -31.85
N GLU A 419 14.71 41.89 -31.82
CA GLU A 419 15.26 41.19 -30.66
C GLU A 419 15.91 39.88 -31.09
N CYS A 420 16.80 39.39 -30.24
CA CYS A 420 17.42 38.10 -30.39
C CYS A 420 17.50 37.38 -29.04
N TRP A 421 17.14 36.11 -29.04
CA TRP A 421 17.09 35.29 -27.85
C TRP A 421 17.89 34.03 -28.04
N GLU A 422 18.71 33.69 -27.05
CA GLU A 422 19.26 32.36 -26.88
C GLU A 422 18.25 31.54 -26.07
N ILE A 423 17.79 30.44 -26.62
CA ILE A 423 16.75 29.58 -26.07
C ILE A 423 17.40 28.38 -25.39
N THR A 424 17.08 28.16 -24.13
CA THR A 424 17.42 26.91 -23.44
C THR A 424 16.12 26.20 -23.12
N LEU A 425 15.89 25.05 -23.76
CA LEU A 425 14.77 24.17 -23.45
C LEU A 425 15.14 23.22 -22.31
N PRO A 426 14.16 22.75 -21.50
CA PRO A 426 14.38 21.67 -20.57
C PRO A 426 14.91 20.43 -21.28
N GLU A 427 15.50 19.50 -20.52
CA GLU A 427 15.99 18.25 -21.06
C GLU A 427 14.89 17.49 -21.81
N ASP A 428 15.10 17.24 -23.09
CA ASP A 428 14.11 16.69 -24.00
C ASP A 428 14.69 15.55 -24.83
N ARG A 429 13.79 14.67 -25.30
CA ARG A 429 14.13 13.49 -26.12
C ARG A 429 13.67 13.62 -27.59
N SER A 430 13.17 14.78 -27.98
CA SER A 430 12.67 15.04 -29.34
C SER A 430 13.75 15.70 -30.19
N ASP A 431 13.84 15.32 -31.46
CA ASP A 431 14.78 15.92 -32.42
C ASP A 431 14.33 17.33 -32.89
N SER A 432 13.05 17.66 -32.66
CA SER A 432 12.46 18.94 -33.07
C SER A 432 11.27 19.33 -32.18
N HIS A 433 11.00 20.63 -32.08
CA HIS A 433 9.92 21.22 -31.30
C HIS A 433 9.05 22.13 -32.14
N VAL A 434 7.76 22.23 -31.78
CA VAL A 434 6.90 23.31 -32.25
C VAL A 434 7.00 24.47 -31.26
N LEU A 435 7.45 25.62 -31.74
CA LEU A 435 7.61 26.83 -30.95
C LEU A 435 6.53 27.84 -31.30
N HIS A 436 5.94 28.44 -30.28
CA HIS A 436 5.00 29.58 -30.39
C HIS A 436 5.72 30.81 -29.84
N TYR A 437 6.05 31.75 -30.71
CA TYR A 437 6.78 32.95 -30.37
C TYR A 437 5.88 34.17 -30.44
N LEU A 438 5.80 34.92 -29.34
CA LEU A 438 5.07 36.19 -29.26
C LEU A 438 5.90 37.32 -29.85
N ALA A 439 5.68 37.61 -31.12
CA ALA A 439 6.45 38.60 -31.85
C ALA A 439 6.27 40.04 -31.30
N PRO A 440 7.32 40.88 -31.34
CA PRO A 440 7.23 42.26 -30.91
C PRO A 440 6.42 43.14 -31.88
N SER A 441 6.21 42.75 -33.12
CA SER A 441 5.39 43.44 -34.09
C SER A 441 4.77 42.51 -35.14
N ASP A 442 3.66 42.90 -35.77
CA ASP A 442 2.96 42.16 -36.82
C ASP A 442 3.80 41.94 -38.10
N ASN A 443 4.84 42.73 -38.29
CA ASN A 443 5.75 42.67 -39.43
C ASN A 443 7.03 41.86 -39.15
N THR A 444 7.00 40.99 -38.15
CA THR A 444 8.17 40.20 -37.76
C THR A 444 8.42 39.03 -38.70
N VAL A 445 9.70 38.78 -39.00
CA VAL A 445 10.23 37.57 -39.62
C VAL A 445 11.15 36.88 -38.63
N VAL A 446 10.99 35.58 -38.44
CA VAL A 446 11.79 34.79 -37.51
C VAL A 446 12.91 34.11 -38.28
N TYR A 447 14.09 34.14 -37.68
CA TYR A 447 15.27 33.39 -38.09
C TYR A 447 15.75 32.52 -36.93
N LEU A 448 16.16 31.29 -37.22
CA LEU A 448 16.83 30.41 -36.28
C LEU A 448 18.28 30.23 -36.72
N ARG A 449 19.15 30.01 -35.74
CA ARG A 449 20.57 29.77 -35.98
C ARG A 449 20.83 28.27 -35.82
N ASP A 450 21.35 27.67 -36.86
CA ASP A 450 21.74 26.26 -36.92
C ASP A 450 23.05 26.01 -36.11
N ALA A 451 23.32 24.75 -35.81
CA ALA A 451 24.52 24.32 -35.05
C ALA A 451 25.85 24.75 -35.71
N ASP A 452 25.89 24.89 -37.04
CA ASP A 452 27.06 25.37 -37.80
C ASP A 452 27.23 26.90 -37.75
N GLY A 453 26.30 27.61 -37.10
CA GLY A 453 26.28 29.05 -36.94
C GLY A 453 25.59 29.82 -38.07
N SER A 454 25.03 29.09 -39.05
CA SER A 454 24.25 29.72 -40.12
C SER A 454 22.85 30.11 -39.69
N TRP A 455 22.28 31.15 -40.31
CA TRP A 455 20.94 31.62 -40.03
C TRP A 455 19.96 31.15 -41.10
N ARG A 456 18.92 30.49 -40.67
CA ARG A 456 17.80 30.02 -41.50
C ARG A 456 16.55 30.87 -41.24
N LYS A 457 15.96 31.39 -42.30
CA LYS A 457 14.63 32.00 -42.21
C LYS A 457 13.60 30.90 -42.02
N VAL A 458 12.68 31.12 -41.08
CA VAL A 458 11.67 30.13 -40.72
C VAL A 458 10.32 30.51 -41.35
N ASP A 459 9.64 29.53 -41.90
CA ASP A 459 8.24 29.71 -42.33
C ASP A 459 7.34 29.63 -41.09
N THR A 460 6.56 30.68 -40.86
CA THR A 460 5.70 30.82 -39.68
C THR A 460 4.23 30.79 -40.07
N THR A 461 3.39 30.19 -39.22
CA THR A 461 1.93 30.32 -39.26
C THR A 461 1.48 31.15 -38.05
N GLU A 462 0.34 31.82 -38.17
CA GLU A 462 -0.22 32.62 -37.06
C GLU A 462 -1.21 31.76 -36.27
N ASP A 463 -1.06 31.73 -34.93
CA ASP A 463 -2.02 31.16 -34.00
C ASP A 463 -2.29 32.20 -32.90
N GLY A 464 -3.41 32.88 -33.00
CA GLY A 464 -3.72 34.03 -32.13
C GLY A 464 -2.67 35.12 -32.23
N SER A 465 -1.98 35.39 -31.12
CA SER A 465 -0.91 36.41 -31.04
C SER A 465 0.49 35.82 -31.31
N TYR A 466 0.59 34.53 -31.54
CA TYR A 466 1.87 33.85 -31.68
C TYR A 466 2.18 33.49 -33.14
N LEU A 467 3.47 33.56 -33.47
CA LEU A 467 4.03 32.96 -34.67
C LEU A 467 4.47 31.53 -34.35
N VAL A 468 3.92 30.53 -35.06
CA VAL A 468 4.16 29.12 -34.83
C VAL A 468 5.08 28.55 -35.92
N PHE A 469 6.10 27.83 -35.50
CA PHE A 469 7.09 27.22 -36.40
C PHE A 469 7.77 26.03 -35.73
N THR A 470 8.47 25.21 -36.52
CA THR A 470 9.25 24.09 -36.03
C THR A 470 10.73 24.49 -35.95
N ALA A 471 11.35 24.22 -34.81
CA ALA A 471 12.78 24.35 -34.58
C ALA A 471 13.40 22.95 -34.33
N MET A 472 14.62 22.73 -34.82
CA MET A 472 15.39 21.52 -34.46
C MET A 472 16.02 21.74 -33.06
N THR A 473 16.31 20.66 -32.36
CA THR A 473 16.86 20.71 -30.98
C THR A 473 18.19 21.44 -30.89
N ASP A 474 18.97 21.48 -31.98
CA ASP A 474 20.24 22.18 -32.07
C ASP A 474 20.11 23.65 -32.49
N GLU A 475 18.91 24.10 -32.87
CA GLU A 475 18.63 25.50 -33.20
C GLU A 475 18.28 26.29 -31.94
N THR A 476 19.27 26.77 -31.22
CA THR A 476 19.13 27.38 -29.89
C THR A 476 19.07 28.90 -29.90
N THR A 477 19.15 29.57 -31.05
CA THR A 477 19.10 31.03 -31.14
C THR A 477 18.01 31.50 -32.10
N LEU A 478 17.10 32.36 -31.62
CA LEU A 478 16.01 32.98 -32.37
C LEU A 478 16.26 34.48 -32.55
N ALA A 479 16.18 34.94 -33.78
CA ALA A 479 16.21 36.38 -34.08
C ALA A 479 14.90 36.81 -34.76
N ALA A 480 14.33 37.88 -34.24
CA ALA A 480 13.17 38.55 -34.79
C ALA A 480 13.62 39.82 -35.55
N VAL A 481 13.28 39.85 -36.85
CA VAL A 481 13.68 40.93 -37.75
C VAL A 481 12.41 41.57 -38.33
N GLU A 482 12.34 42.89 -38.32
CA GLU A 482 11.26 43.63 -38.97
C GLU A 482 11.37 43.54 -40.49
N LYS A 483 10.29 43.15 -41.20
CA LYS A 483 10.25 43.23 -42.66
C LYS A 483 10.50 44.66 -43.15
N PRO A 484 11.38 44.86 -44.13
CA PRO A 484 11.52 46.17 -44.72
C PRO A 484 10.19 46.62 -45.30
N GLY A 485 9.68 47.74 -44.86
CA GLY A 485 8.46 48.32 -45.42
C GLY A 485 8.63 48.56 -46.91
N ILE A 486 7.57 48.41 -47.70
CA ILE A 486 7.61 48.78 -49.12
C ILE A 486 7.97 50.27 -49.20
N PRO A 487 9.10 50.63 -49.82
CA PRO A 487 9.49 52.04 -49.90
C PRO A 487 8.35 52.88 -50.46
N LEU A 488 8.01 53.97 -49.79
CA LEU A 488 6.95 54.90 -50.16
C LEU A 488 6.95 55.28 -51.68
N PRO A 489 8.11 55.41 -52.37
CA PRO A 489 8.18 55.66 -53.82
C PRO A 489 7.59 54.51 -54.64
N ILE A 490 7.69 53.25 -54.22
CA ILE A 490 7.14 52.08 -54.95
C ILE A 490 5.60 52.06 -54.80
N LEU A 491 5.07 52.34 -53.61
CA LEU A 491 3.64 52.46 -53.35
C LEU A 491 3.01 53.62 -54.17
N ILE A 492 3.67 54.77 -54.21
CA ILE A 492 3.23 55.90 -55.02
C ILE A 492 3.34 55.58 -56.50
N GLY A 493 4.43 54.95 -56.92
CA GLY A 493 4.60 54.54 -58.31
C GLY A 493 3.56 53.50 -58.74
N GLY A 494 3.25 52.53 -57.91
CA GLY A 494 2.19 51.52 -58.15
C GLY A 494 0.79 52.16 -58.22
N ALA A 495 0.46 53.06 -57.34
CA ALA A 495 -0.81 53.79 -57.36
C ALA A 495 -0.94 54.68 -58.59
N VAL A 496 0.11 55.41 -58.99
CA VAL A 496 0.14 56.22 -60.22
C VAL A 496 0.00 55.34 -61.49
N ALA A 497 0.67 54.18 -61.55
CA ALA A 497 0.53 53.24 -62.64
C ALA A 497 -0.90 52.67 -62.76
N ALA A 498 -1.53 52.31 -61.62
CA ALA A 498 -2.90 51.86 -61.60
C ALA A 498 -3.90 52.93 -62.07
N VAL A 499 -3.73 54.17 -61.64
CA VAL A 499 -4.55 55.31 -62.10
C VAL A 499 -4.36 55.54 -63.58
N LEU A 500 -3.13 55.48 -64.10
CA LEU A 500 -2.84 55.61 -65.55
C LEU A 500 -3.48 54.49 -66.36
N LEU A 501 -3.46 53.23 -65.89
CA LEU A 501 -4.13 52.11 -66.54
C LEU A 501 -5.65 52.28 -66.58
N VAL A 502 -6.26 52.82 -65.54
CA VAL A 502 -7.69 53.12 -65.49
C VAL A 502 -8.02 54.24 -66.48
N ILE A 503 -7.20 55.29 -66.55
CA ILE A 503 -7.36 56.39 -67.48
C ILE A 503 -7.22 55.94 -68.95
N LEU A 504 -6.21 55.11 -69.24
CA LEU A 504 -6.02 54.49 -70.55
C LEU A 504 -7.19 53.58 -70.94
N SER A 505 -7.74 52.81 -70.02
CA SER A 505 -8.92 51.98 -70.22
C SER A 505 -10.15 52.81 -70.57
N ILE A 506 -10.37 53.94 -69.87
CA ILE A 506 -11.47 54.86 -70.12
C ILE A 506 -11.31 55.59 -71.47
N LEU A 507 -10.10 56.03 -71.80
CA LEU A 507 -9.79 56.60 -73.10
C LEU A 507 -9.93 55.62 -74.25
N GLY A 508 -9.49 54.40 -74.05
CA GLY A 508 -9.67 53.28 -75.00
C GLY A 508 -11.17 52.98 -75.25
N HIS A 509 -11.96 53.00 -74.22
CA HIS A 509 -13.41 52.83 -74.29
C HIS A 509 -14.11 53.97 -75.00
N LYS A 510 -13.70 55.24 -74.77
CA LYS A 510 -14.18 56.39 -75.54
C LYS A 510 -13.76 56.38 -77.00
N HIS A 511 -12.57 55.92 -77.35
CA HIS A 511 -12.12 55.81 -78.75
C HIS A 511 -12.86 54.68 -79.45
N ARG A 512 -13.18 53.56 -78.81
CA ARG A 512 -14.04 52.49 -79.42
C ARG A 512 -15.46 52.95 -79.66
N LYS A 513 -16.08 53.73 -78.71
CA LYS A 513 -17.41 54.30 -78.92
C LYS A 513 -17.45 55.33 -80.11
N LYS A 514 -16.41 56.16 -80.28
CA LYS A 514 -16.31 57.07 -81.42
C LYS A 514 -16.10 56.38 -82.80
N ARG A 515 -15.56 55.19 -82.83
CA ARG A 515 -15.43 54.38 -84.10
C ARG A 515 -16.71 53.67 -84.46
N LEU A 516 -17.55 53.32 -83.55
CA LEU A 516 -18.83 52.71 -83.80
C LEU A 516 -19.92 53.72 -84.27
N THR A 517 -19.83 54.98 -83.89
CA THR A 517 -20.74 56.08 -84.35
C THR A 517 -20.33 56.73 -85.65
N LYS A 518 -19.21 56.30 -86.32
CA LYS A 518 -18.81 56.75 -87.66
C LYS A 518 -19.08 55.71 -88.73
N LYS A 519 -19.74 54.60 -88.40
CA LYS A 519 -20.12 53.51 -89.32
C LYS A 519 -21.63 53.15 -89.29
N ALA A 520 -22.45 54.15 -88.79
CA ALA A 520 -23.89 54.13 -89.01
C ALA A 520 -24.29 55.32 -89.87
#